data_232a18093adc010c9d58ab5be3c68fd2
#
_entry.id   232a18093adc010c9d58ab5be3c68fd2
#
_cell.length_a   1.000
_cell.length_b   1.000
_cell.length_c   1.000
_cell.angle_alpha   90.00
_cell.angle_beta   90.00
_cell.angle_gamma   90.00
#
_symmetry.space_group_name_H-M   'P 1'
#
loop_
_entity.id
_entity.type
_entity.pdbx_description
1 polymer ?
#
loop_
_entity_poly.entity_id
_entity_poly.type
_entity_poly.pdbx_seq_one_letter_code
_entity_poly.pdbx_strand_id
1 'polypeptide(L)'
;MINYKKKLHLIIFKKVFSCDFLKRKAIVFTDMFYDENHELIDNFLLFKYMHDLGYDVYYVINKNHIKYKEVKQSYKKNIIGCLPNRTSWRLLSIIAKTKIWVDSCQLLFLSKLYSLVDKSKVCCIQAQHGINYFKEGYRFHLSEFIYDKVIVSNDIEKSIYRKNYSYCEDNFIKAGLPRWTLLENHQEENSILIYFTYRQYISLIKDNFKSSSYYKKIMDFLNSEKLNEICSKYKTRIYFAMHHEIARLFGEDCFETENSYIIFIGEQDIGKIKNKASMLITDFSSMCFDFMYINKPVIFYNIAKDDILMQKIQEERDIYNRLEEKYKLLNHVYILEDKVLEQIEYYLDKKFSLRTDEEKKNKEFFYSCNVMEESVKGILEEKRETNIFFNNLHNPLKKNYFYTFFEDKDFKFYGFYADENQKGRWTAAKDSVISFTIPYSDKSIFLNISCKAFLCKKRPQVKIELFLNDCQLIERKLCLTSNKINQYFTIDKQLYGKTVFLKFKVENTAQPIFYSKSFDTRPLGVFLEGLCLYAL
;
A
#
# COMPACT_ATOMS: atom_id res chain seq x y z
N MET A 1 25.46 -18.29 -21.50
CA MET A 1 24.38 -19.06 -22.18
C MET A 1 23.00 -18.94 -21.57
N ILE A 2 22.84 -18.71 -20.26
CA ILE A 2 21.52 -18.59 -19.57
C ILE A 2 20.73 -17.35 -20.01
N ASN A 3 21.38 -16.28 -20.43
CA ASN A 3 20.72 -15.01 -20.78
C ASN A 3 20.04 -15.01 -22.16
N TYR A 4 20.50 -15.85 -23.12
CA TYR A 4 19.94 -15.87 -24.48
C TYR A 4 18.58 -16.58 -24.55
N LYS A 5 18.40 -17.71 -23.83
CA LYS A 5 17.10 -18.40 -23.76
C LYS A 5 16.02 -17.55 -23.08
N LYS A 6 16.36 -16.81 -22.01
CA LYS A 6 15.44 -15.88 -21.36
C LYS A 6 15.04 -14.71 -22.28
N LYS A 7 15.97 -14.17 -23.03
CA LYS A 7 15.70 -13.09 -24.00
C LYS A 7 14.81 -13.56 -25.15
N LEU A 8 15.03 -14.76 -25.63
CA LEU A 8 14.24 -15.36 -26.71
C LEU A 8 12.81 -15.64 -26.28
N HIS A 9 12.60 -16.18 -25.07
CA HIS A 9 11.25 -16.37 -24.49
C HIS A 9 10.49 -15.05 -24.35
N LEU A 10 11.16 -13.98 -23.93
CA LEU A 10 10.58 -12.64 -23.83
C LEU A 10 10.18 -12.04 -25.18
N ILE A 11 10.98 -12.26 -26.22
CA ILE A 11 10.71 -11.78 -27.59
C ILE A 11 9.55 -12.56 -28.23
N ILE A 12 9.52 -13.88 -28.07
CA ILE A 12 8.42 -14.72 -28.54
C ILE A 12 7.12 -14.33 -27.82
N PHE A 13 7.21 -14.11 -26.52
CA PHE A 13 6.09 -13.70 -25.69
C PHE A 13 5.54 -12.33 -26.13
N LYS A 14 6.39 -11.31 -26.35
CA LYS A 14 5.96 -10.00 -26.88
C LYS A 14 5.24 -10.14 -28.21
N LYS A 15 5.74 -10.98 -29.13
CA LYS A 15 5.09 -11.21 -30.43
C LYS A 15 3.73 -11.91 -30.28
N VAL A 16 3.62 -12.90 -29.39
CA VAL A 16 2.36 -13.60 -29.13
C VAL A 16 1.35 -12.71 -28.43
N PHE A 17 1.81 -11.82 -27.55
CA PHE A 17 0.94 -10.87 -26.83
C PHE A 17 0.43 -9.72 -27.68
N SER A 18 1.17 -9.31 -28.70
CA SER A 18 0.70 -8.30 -29.65
C SER A 18 -0.34 -8.85 -30.65
N CYS A 19 -0.58 -10.17 -30.66
CA CYS A 19 -1.59 -10.75 -31.54
C CYS A 19 -2.99 -10.56 -30.96
N ASP A 20 -3.85 -9.80 -31.64
CA ASP A 20 -5.24 -9.56 -31.29
C ASP A 20 -6.15 -10.82 -31.39
N PHE A 21 -5.58 -11.94 -31.85
CA PHE A 21 -6.27 -13.24 -31.99
C PHE A 21 -6.68 -13.89 -30.66
N LEU A 22 -6.05 -13.50 -29.55
CA LEU A 22 -6.37 -14.08 -28.25
C LEU A 22 -7.57 -13.34 -27.63
N LYS A 23 -8.75 -13.97 -27.66
CA LYS A 23 -9.90 -13.47 -26.90
C LYS A 23 -9.54 -13.44 -25.41
N ARG A 24 -9.30 -12.25 -24.86
CA ARG A 24 -9.02 -12.05 -23.44
C ARG A 24 -10.31 -12.15 -22.66
N LYS A 25 -10.39 -13.13 -21.75
CA LYS A 25 -11.55 -13.36 -20.90
C LYS A 25 -11.18 -13.65 -19.46
N ALA A 26 -9.95 -14.12 -19.22
CA ALA A 26 -9.52 -14.58 -17.91
C ALA A 26 -9.39 -13.43 -16.91
N ILE A 27 -9.82 -13.69 -15.68
CA ILE A 27 -9.60 -12.85 -14.52
C ILE A 27 -8.54 -13.53 -13.64
N VAL A 28 -7.47 -12.81 -13.32
CA VAL A 28 -6.35 -13.34 -12.55
C VAL A 28 -6.29 -12.64 -11.21
N PHE A 29 -6.17 -13.42 -10.15
CA PHE A 29 -6.01 -12.95 -8.78
C PHE A 29 -4.61 -13.26 -8.25
N THR A 30 -4.04 -12.33 -7.52
CA THR A 30 -2.77 -12.47 -6.80
C THR A 30 -2.86 -11.86 -5.42
N ASP A 31 -2.15 -12.45 -4.45
CA ASP A 31 -1.99 -11.95 -3.09
C ASP A 31 -0.51 -11.76 -2.73
N MET A 32 -0.19 -11.71 -1.45
CA MET A 32 1.17 -11.53 -0.90
C MET A 32 2.11 -12.67 -1.30
N PHE A 33 2.52 -12.66 -2.54
CA PHE A 33 3.21 -13.78 -3.20
C PHE A 33 4.53 -14.22 -2.53
N TYR A 34 5.22 -13.30 -1.88
CA TYR A 34 6.51 -13.58 -1.24
C TYR A 34 6.41 -14.11 0.17
N ASP A 35 5.26 -13.99 0.80
CA ASP A 35 5.01 -14.55 2.11
C ASP A 35 4.43 -15.96 1.95
N GLU A 36 5.24 -16.98 2.27
CA GLU A 36 4.86 -18.39 2.11
C GLU A 36 3.90 -18.87 3.19
N ASN A 37 3.72 -18.08 4.25
CA ASN A 37 2.88 -18.41 5.41
C ASN A 37 1.65 -17.51 5.57
N HIS A 38 1.48 -16.49 4.74
CA HIS A 38 0.35 -15.59 4.90
C HIS A 38 -0.99 -16.31 4.73
N GLU A 39 -2.01 -15.81 5.38
CA GLU A 39 -3.35 -16.34 5.24
C GLU A 39 -3.94 -15.96 3.87
N LEU A 40 -4.46 -16.97 3.14
CA LEU A 40 -5.12 -16.73 1.85
C LEU A 40 -6.54 -16.24 2.12
N ILE A 41 -6.76 -14.92 2.15
CA ILE A 41 -8.05 -14.37 2.54
C ILE A 41 -8.65 -13.53 1.41
N ASP A 42 -8.31 -12.26 1.31
CA ASP A 42 -9.09 -11.29 0.53
C ASP A 42 -9.27 -11.66 -0.95
N ASN A 43 -8.20 -11.71 -1.72
CA ASN A 43 -8.29 -12.05 -3.13
C ASN A 43 -8.60 -13.52 -3.38
N PHE A 44 -8.22 -14.39 -2.44
CA PHE A 44 -8.59 -15.79 -2.54
C PHE A 44 -10.10 -15.99 -2.35
N LEU A 45 -10.74 -15.25 -1.46
CA LEU A 45 -12.19 -15.26 -1.28
C LEU A 45 -12.92 -14.75 -2.52
N LEU A 46 -12.45 -13.65 -3.12
CA LEU A 46 -13.00 -13.15 -4.39
C LEU A 46 -12.82 -14.17 -5.52
N PHE A 47 -11.63 -14.78 -5.63
CA PHE A 47 -11.38 -15.85 -6.58
C PHE A 47 -12.37 -17.01 -6.40
N LYS A 48 -12.52 -17.49 -5.16
CA LYS A 48 -13.44 -18.59 -4.82
C LYS A 48 -14.89 -18.23 -5.21
N TYR A 49 -15.36 -17.09 -4.77
CA TYR A 49 -16.72 -16.62 -5.04
C TYR A 49 -17.00 -16.51 -6.55
N MET A 50 -16.10 -15.91 -7.32
CA MET A 50 -16.24 -15.80 -8.77
C MET A 50 -16.08 -17.15 -9.49
N HIS A 51 -15.24 -18.05 -8.97
CA HIS A 51 -15.12 -19.41 -9.48
C HIS A 51 -16.43 -20.18 -9.33
N ASP A 52 -17.07 -20.08 -8.16
CA ASP A 52 -18.33 -20.76 -7.84
C ASP A 52 -19.50 -20.19 -8.67
N LEU A 53 -19.42 -18.92 -9.09
CA LEU A 53 -20.32 -18.30 -10.07
C LEU A 53 -20.03 -18.68 -11.53
N GLY A 54 -19.00 -19.49 -11.79
CA GLY A 54 -18.66 -20.00 -13.13
C GLY A 54 -17.82 -19.07 -14.02
N TYR A 55 -17.20 -18.02 -13.46
CA TYR A 55 -16.32 -17.15 -14.22
C TYR A 55 -14.98 -17.84 -14.56
N ASP A 56 -14.35 -17.40 -15.67
CA ASP A 56 -13.01 -17.87 -16.08
C ASP A 56 -11.93 -17.21 -15.24
N VAL A 57 -11.75 -17.70 -14.02
CA VAL A 57 -10.86 -17.12 -13.01
C VAL A 57 -9.66 -18.01 -12.73
N TYR A 58 -8.54 -17.37 -12.39
CA TYR A 58 -7.28 -18.03 -12.03
C TYR A 58 -6.66 -17.36 -10.82
N TYR A 59 -6.09 -18.15 -9.91
CA TYR A 59 -5.37 -17.68 -8.76
C TYR A 59 -3.88 -18.05 -8.87
N VAL A 60 -3.00 -17.06 -8.78
CA VAL A 60 -1.56 -17.25 -8.85
C VAL A 60 -0.98 -17.29 -7.44
N ILE A 61 -0.30 -18.38 -7.11
CA ILE A 61 0.24 -18.63 -5.77
C ILE A 61 1.68 -19.12 -5.83
N ASN A 62 2.49 -18.78 -4.82
CA ASN A 62 3.82 -19.34 -4.64
C ASN A 62 3.74 -20.85 -4.40
N LYS A 63 4.55 -21.63 -5.11
CA LYS A 63 4.60 -23.10 -4.94
C LYS A 63 5.09 -23.54 -3.56
N ASN A 64 5.85 -22.69 -2.87
CA ASN A 64 6.33 -22.95 -1.53
C ASN A 64 5.29 -22.60 -0.46
N HIS A 65 4.20 -21.92 -0.81
CA HIS A 65 3.17 -21.54 0.13
C HIS A 65 2.58 -22.77 0.83
N ILE A 66 2.41 -22.69 2.16
CA ILE A 66 1.93 -23.81 3.00
C ILE A 66 0.60 -24.41 2.50
N LYS A 67 -0.31 -23.56 2.02
CA LYS A 67 -1.63 -23.95 1.49
C LYS A 67 -1.62 -24.37 0.01
N TYR A 68 -0.48 -24.30 -0.71
CA TYR A 68 -0.44 -24.54 -2.16
C TYR A 68 -1.01 -25.89 -2.58
N LYS A 69 -0.64 -26.97 -1.87
CA LYS A 69 -1.07 -28.33 -2.23
C LYS A 69 -2.59 -28.49 -2.07
N GLU A 70 -3.12 -28.02 -0.95
CA GLU A 70 -4.56 -28.05 -0.60
C GLU A 70 -5.38 -27.28 -1.65
N VAL A 71 -5.03 -26.01 -1.89
CA VAL A 71 -5.73 -25.14 -2.84
C VAL A 71 -5.62 -25.70 -4.26
N LYS A 72 -4.45 -26.26 -4.61
CA LYS A 72 -4.22 -26.88 -5.93
C LYS A 72 -5.08 -28.13 -6.13
N GLN A 73 -5.30 -28.91 -5.09
CA GLN A 73 -6.17 -30.09 -5.14
C GLN A 73 -7.63 -29.67 -5.34
N SER A 74 -8.08 -28.63 -4.64
CA SER A 74 -9.47 -28.15 -4.67
C SER A 74 -9.83 -27.51 -6.03
N TYR A 75 -8.97 -26.66 -6.57
CA TYR A 75 -9.27 -25.84 -7.76
C TYR A 75 -8.45 -26.22 -9.01
N LYS A 76 -7.69 -27.33 -8.95
CA LYS A 76 -6.97 -27.96 -10.09
C LYS A 76 -6.39 -27.00 -11.14
N LYS A 77 -7.10 -26.87 -12.29
CA LYS A 77 -6.67 -26.04 -13.42
C LYS A 77 -6.69 -24.53 -13.16
N ASN A 78 -7.45 -24.08 -12.19
CA ASN A 78 -7.60 -22.65 -11.89
C ASN A 78 -6.48 -22.11 -10.98
N ILE A 79 -5.68 -22.99 -10.34
CA ILE A 79 -4.52 -22.59 -9.55
C ILE A 79 -3.25 -22.65 -10.35
N ILE A 80 -2.54 -21.54 -10.43
CA ILE A 80 -1.26 -21.36 -11.13
C ILE A 80 -0.15 -21.22 -10.09
N GLY A 81 0.51 -22.35 -9.81
CA GLY A 81 1.69 -22.34 -8.94
C GLY A 81 2.93 -21.84 -9.69
N CYS A 82 3.62 -20.86 -9.15
CA CYS A 82 4.89 -20.40 -9.67
C CYS A 82 5.92 -20.18 -8.54
N LEU A 83 7.17 -20.09 -8.88
CA LEU A 83 8.26 -19.76 -7.95
C LEU A 83 8.75 -18.34 -8.23
N PRO A 84 9.27 -17.63 -7.21
CA PRO A 84 9.92 -16.35 -7.42
C PRO A 84 10.97 -16.45 -8.54
N ASN A 85 10.99 -15.47 -9.45
CA ASN A 85 11.93 -15.39 -10.56
C ASN A 85 11.86 -16.53 -11.60
N ARG A 86 10.87 -17.43 -11.53
CA ARG A 86 10.65 -18.48 -12.54
C ARG A 86 9.29 -18.32 -13.20
N THR A 87 9.28 -18.26 -14.52
CA THR A 87 8.06 -18.24 -15.33
C THR A 87 7.78 -19.62 -15.91
N SER A 88 6.54 -20.06 -15.87
CA SER A 88 6.08 -21.28 -16.55
C SER A 88 5.28 -20.90 -17.79
N TRP A 89 5.30 -21.77 -18.82
CA TRP A 89 4.47 -21.59 -20.01
C TRP A 89 2.98 -21.46 -19.68
N ARG A 90 2.53 -22.16 -18.63
CA ARG A 90 1.16 -22.08 -18.16
C ARG A 90 0.84 -20.68 -17.61
N LEU A 91 1.71 -20.11 -16.77
CA LEU A 91 1.54 -18.73 -16.29
C LEU A 91 1.50 -17.76 -17.46
N LEU A 92 2.44 -17.88 -18.41
CA LEU A 92 2.49 -17.04 -19.61
C LEU A 92 1.20 -17.15 -20.45
N SER A 93 0.68 -18.37 -20.64
CA SER A 93 -0.56 -18.57 -21.41
C SER A 93 -1.79 -17.97 -20.74
N ILE A 94 -1.85 -17.97 -19.40
CA ILE A 94 -2.94 -17.32 -18.66
C ILE A 94 -2.81 -15.80 -18.72
N ILE A 95 -1.61 -15.26 -18.52
CA ILE A 95 -1.35 -13.81 -18.66
C ILE A 95 -1.79 -13.34 -20.07
N ALA A 96 -1.51 -14.13 -21.11
CA ALA A 96 -1.93 -13.82 -22.49
C ALA A 96 -3.46 -13.71 -22.66
N LYS A 97 -4.22 -14.47 -21.90
CA LYS A 97 -5.70 -14.47 -21.92
C LYS A 97 -6.30 -13.51 -20.89
N THR A 98 -5.51 -12.88 -20.06
CA THR A 98 -6.00 -12.01 -18.99
C THR A 98 -6.68 -10.77 -19.55
N LYS A 99 -7.92 -10.53 -19.13
CA LYS A 99 -8.67 -9.30 -19.32
C LYS A 99 -8.58 -8.42 -18.08
N ILE A 100 -8.64 -9.03 -16.89
CA ILE A 100 -8.65 -8.33 -15.60
C ILE A 100 -7.61 -8.97 -14.69
N TRP A 101 -6.84 -8.13 -14.00
CA TRP A 101 -5.89 -8.55 -12.98
C TRP A 101 -6.21 -7.89 -11.66
N VAL A 102 -6.50 -8.69 -10.64
CA VAL A 102 -6.83 -8.24 -9.29
C VAL A 102 -5.66 -8.59 -8.35
N ASP A 103 -5.11 -7.60 -7.69
CA ASP A 103 -3.95 -7.75 -6.82
C ASP A 103 -4.15 -7.05 -5.48
N SER A 104 -3.76 -7.68 -4.38
CA SER A 104 -3.87 -7.09 -3.03
C SER A 104 -2.59 -6.38 -2.59
N CYS A 105 -1.46 -6.80 -3.11
CA CYS A 105 -0.13 -6.34 -2.71
C CYS A 105 0.81 -6.24 -3.89
N GLN A 106 0.89 -5.08 -4.48
CA GLN A 106 1.90 -4.70 -5.46
C GLN A 106 2.54 -5.89 -6.22
N LEU A 107 2.27 -6.00 -7.50
CA LEU A 107 2.78 -7.03 -8.42
C LEU A 107 4.33 -7.07 -8.55
N LEU A 108 5.07 -6.75 -7.50
CA LEU A 108 6.54 -6.62 -7.52
C LEU A 108 7.24 -7.86 -8.09
N PHE A 109 6.74 -9.06 -7.81
CA PHE A 109 7.35 -10.27 -8.36
C PHE A 109 6.99 -10.52 -9.82
N LEU A 110 5.81 -10.06 -10.23
CA LEU A 110 5.35 -10.13 -11.62
C LEU A 110 5.81 -8.90 -12.43
N SER A 111 6.53 -7.95 -11.83
CA SER A 111 6.96 -6.71 -12.48
C SER A 111 7.66 -6.94 -13.82
N LYS A 112 8.53 -7.95 -13.89
CA LYS A 112 9.18 -8.34 -15.15
C LYS A 112 8.22 -8.93 -16.17
N LEU A 113 7.17 -9.61 -15.74
CA LEU A 113 6.14 -10.16 -16.61
C LEU A 113 5.07 -9.11 -16.94
N TYR A 114 4.74 -8.30 -15.95
CA TYR A 114 3.79 -7.22 -16.11
C TYR A 114 4.29 -6.14 -17.09
N SER A 115 5.61 -5.90 -17.15
CA SER A 115 6.18 -5.03 -18.19
C SER A 115 5.96 -5.55 -19.62
N LEU A 116 5.49 -6.79 -19.77
CA LEU A 116 5.12 -7.42 -21.04
C LEU A 116 3.61 -7.35 -21.30
N VAL A 117 2.82 -7.00 -20.29
CA VAL A 117 1.37 -6.89 -20.41
C VAL A 117 1.05 -5.56 -21.11
N ASP A 118 0.28 -5.65 -22.17
CA ASP A 118 -0.29 -4.46 -22.80
C ASP A 118 -1.37 -3.88 -21.89
N LYS A 119 -1.00 -2.84 -21.16
CA LYS A 119 -1.88 -2.16 -20.18
C LYS A 119 -3.14 -1.58 -20.83
N SER A 120 -3.14 -1.33 -22.14
CA SER A 120 -4.33 -0.89 -22.85
C SER A 120 -5.39 -1.98 -22.95
N LYS A 121 -4.99 -3.25 -22.80
CA LYS A 121 -5.84 -4.43 -22.96
C LYS A 121 -6.18 -5.15 -21.66
N VAL A 122 -5.51 -4.82 -20.54
CA VAL A 122 -5.71 -5.45 -19.23
C VAL A 122 -6.12 -4.42 -18.20
N CYS A 123 -7.26 -4.62 -17.56
CA CYS A 123 -7.69 -3.81 -16.42
C CYS A 123 -7.00 -4.33 -15.15
N CYS A 124 -6.22 -3.48 -14.50
CA CYS A 124 -5.54 -3.80 -13.26
C CYS A 124 -6.29 -3.20 -12.08
N ILE A 125 -6.66 -4.03 -11.12
CA ILE A 125 -7.48 -3.65 -9.97
C ILE A 125 -6.69 -3.92 -8.69
N GLN A 126 -6.60 -2.92 -7.83
CA GLN A 126 -6.08 -3.11 -6.48
C GLN A 126 -7.23 -3.49 -5.54
N ALA A 127 -7.17 -4.71 -5.02
CA ALA A 127 -7.97 -5.12 -3.87
C ALA A 127 -7.08 -5.01 -2.64
N GLN A 128 -7.51 -4.27 -1.65
CA GLN A 128 -6.74 -3.99 -0.46
C GLN A 128 -6.54 -5.24 0.41
N HIS A 129 -5.40 -5.33 1.12
CA HIS A 129 -5.22 -6.27 2.23
C HIS A 129 -5.41 -5.61 3.60
N GLY A 130 -5.80 -4.33 3.62
CA GLY A 130 -6.07 -3.54 4.82
C GLY A 130 -6.32 -2.08 4.47
N ILE A 131 -7.14 -1.41 5.26
CA ILE A 131 -7.46 0.00 5.05
C ILE A 131 -6.25 0.88 5.36
N ASN A 132 -5.88 1.72 4.41
CA ASN A 132 -4.70 2.58 4.47
C ASN A 132 -4.90 3.89 5.23
N TYR A 133 -5.63 3.85 6.30
CA TYR A 133 -6.02 5.02 7.06
C TYR A 133 -4.86 5.69 7.82
N PHE A 134 -4.15 4.90 8.65
CA PHE A 134 -3.05 5.43 9.47
C PHE A 134 -1.75 5.63 8.67
N LYS A 135 -1.52 4.78 7.69
CA LYS A 135 -0.30 4.77 6.87
C LYS A 135 -0.47 5.55 5.56
N GLU A 136 -1.23 6.63 5.60
CA GLU A 136 -1.45 7.51 4.46
C GLU A 136 -0.14 7.96 3.83
N GLY A 137 0.01 7.72 2.53
CA GLY A 137 1.23 8.05 1.80
C GLY A 137 2.39 7.06 1.97
N TYR A 138 2.23 6.03 2.80
CA TYR A 138 3.27 5.05 3.07
C TYR A 138 3.24 3.91 2.03
N ARG A 139 4.36 3.65 1.38
CA ARG A 139 4.63 2.52 0.46
C ARG A 139 3.86 2.45 -0.87
N PHE A 140 2.76 3.16 -1.08
CA PHE A 140 2.06 3.10 -2.38
C PHE A 140 2.87 3.68 -3.53
N HIS A 141 3.79 4.55 -3.20
CA HIS A 141 4.70 5.18 -4.15
C HIS A 141 5.71 4.22 -4.79
N LEU A 142 5.84 3.01 -4.22
CA LEU A 142 6.79 2.01 -4.70
C LEU A 142 6.25 1.18 -5.86
N SER A 143 4.95 1.29 -6.16
CA SER A 143 4.42 0.54 -7.29
C SER A 143 4.80 1.24 -8.58
N GLU A 144 5.59 0.58 -9.40
CA GLU A 144 5.74 0.88 -10.83
C GLU A 144 4.38 0.68 -11.57
N PHE A 145 3.31 0.39 -10.82
CA PHE A 145 2.00 0.00 -11.31
C PHE A 145 0.95 1.01 -10.90
N ILE A 146 0.27 1.49 -11.89
CA ILE A 146 -0.94 2.27 -11.73
C ILE A 146 -2.08 1.30 -11.94
N TYR A 147 -2.90 1.16 -10.91
CA TYR A 147 -4.12 0.38 -11.02
C TYR A 147 -5.19 1.21 -11.73
N ASP A 148 -5.97 0.55 -12.58
CA ASP A 148 -7.09 1.19 -13.26
C ASP A 148 -8.26 1.42 -12.30
N LYS A 149 -8.43 0.53 -11.32
CA LYS A 149 -9.44 0.62 -10.28
C LYS A 149 -8.87 0.22 -8.92
N VAL A 150 -9.49 0.73 -7.85
CA VAL A 150 -9.15 0.40 -6.46
C VAL A 150 -10.42 0.08 -5.70
N ILE A 151 -10.44 -1.03 -4.97
CA ILE A 151 -11.52 -1.33 -4.03
C ILE A 151 -11.29 -0.49 -2.77
N VAL A 152 -12.28 0.27 -2.35
CA VAL A 152 -12.25 1.11 -1.16
C VAL A 152 -13.46 0.83 -0.27
N SER A 153 -13.29 1.00 1.03
CA SER A 153 -14.27 0.64 2.05
C SER A 153 -15.05 1.84 2.60
N ASN A 154 -14.56 3.06 2.39
CA ASN A 154 -15.16 4.28 2.90
C ASN A 154 -14.67 5.52 2.12
N ASP A 155 -15.35 6.66 2.37
CA ASP A 155 -15.01 7.92 1.68
C ASP A 155 -13.69 8.53 2.13
N ILE A 156 -13.21 8.24 3.34
CA ILE A 156 -11.91 8.72 3.82
C ILE A 156 -10.79 8.03 3.04
N GLU A 157 -10.85 6.72 2.92
CA GLU A 157 -9.90 5.94 2.11
C GLU A 157 -9.91 6.41 0.65
N LYS A 158 -11.09 6.59 0.06
CA LYS A 158 -11.25 7.17 -1.28
C LYS A 158 -10.56 8.53 -1.39
N SER A 159 -10.74 9.40 -0.41
CA SER A 159 -10.13 10.73 -0.37
C SER A 159 -8.59 10.66 -0.29
N ILE A 160 -8.03 9.71 0.44
CA ILE A 160 -6.59 9.43 0.50
C ILE A 160 -6.06 9.05 -0.89
N TYR A 161 -6.76 8.16 -1.60
CA TYR A 161 -6.37 7.77 -2.95
C TYR A 161 -6.49 8.94 -3.96
N ARG A 162 -7.53 9.74 -3.86
CA ARG A 162 -7.68 10.93 -4.70
C ARG A 162 -6.56 11.93 -4.47
N LYS A 163 -6.24 12.22 -3.21
CA LYS A 163 -5.22 13.19 -2.82
C LYS A 163 -3.81 12.75 -3.22
N ASN A 164 -3.46 11.50 -2.92
CA ASN A 164 -2.09 11.03 -3.06
C ASN A 164 -1.78 10.44 -4.44
N TYR A 165 -2.80 9.91 -5.15
CA TYR A 165 -2.61 9.16 -6.40
C TYR A 165 -3.46 9.66 -7.55
N SER A 166 -4.18 10.75 -7.35
CA SER A 166 -4.97 11.40 -8.40
C SER A 166 -6.05 10.50 -9.05
N TYR A 167 -6.58 9.56 -8.29
CA TYR A 167 -7.71 8.75 -8.77
C TYR A 167 -8.99 9.57 -8.91
N CYS A 168 -9.77 9.30 -9.95
CA CYS A 168 -11.10 9.86 -10.16
C CYS A 168 -12.19 9.00 -9.51
N GLU A 169 -13.43 9.50 -9.45
CA GLU A 169 -14.55 8.77 -8.89
C GLU A 169 -14.77 7.42 -9.59
N ASP A 170 -14.66 7.37 -10.91
CA ASP A 170 -14.84 6.16 -11.72
C ASP A 170 -13.77 5.07 -11.51
N ASN A 171 -12.68 5.40 -10.81
CA ASN A 171 -11.63 4.44 -10.48
C ASN A 171 -11.94 3.64 -9.20
N PHE A 172 -12.98 4.02 -8.44
CA PHE A 172 -13.27 3.38 -7.17
C PHE A 172 -14.37 2.33 -7.27
N ILE A 173 -14.09 1.17 -6.71
CA ILE A 173 -15.06 0.13 -6.42
C ILE A 173 -15.42 0.28 -4.95
N LYS A 174 -16.63 0.78 -4.66
CA LYS A 174 -17.11 1.01 -3.29
C LYS A 174 -17.67 -0.31 -2.73
N ALA A 175 -16.84 -1.03 -2.01
CA ALA A 175 -17.22 -2.30 -1.42
C ALA A 175 -16.70 -2.43 0.02
N GLY A 176 -15.55 -3.05 0.19
CA GLY A 176 -14.93 -3.32 1.47
C GLY A 176 -13.92 -4.45 1.33
N LEU A 177 -13.45 -4.96 2.45
CA LEU A 177 -12.50 -6.07 2.43
C LEU A 177 -13.24 -7.40 2.34
N PRO A 178 -12.94 -8.26 1.37
CA PRO A 178 -13.62 -9.54 1.20
C PRO A 178 -13.67 -10.42 2.46
N ARG A 179 -12.61 -10.36 3.28
CA ARG A 179 -12.54 -11.11 4.55
C ARG A 179 -13.61 -10.71 5.57
N TRP A 180 -14.23 -9.54 5.42
CA TRP A 180 -15.30 -9.14 6.34
C TRP A 180 -16.54 -10.03 6.25
N THR A 181 -16.71 -10.76 5.13
CA THR A 181 -17.76 -11.78 5.00
C THR A 181 -17.52 -13.00 5.88
N LEU A 182 -16.32 -13.17 6.42
CA LEU A 182 -15.96 -14.23 7.36
C LEU A 182 -16.00 -13.78 8.82
N LEU A 183 -16.21 -12.48 9.05
CA LEU A 183 -16.26 -11.94 10.40
C LEU A 183 -17.63 -12.11 10.99
N GLU A 184 -17.68 -12.64 12.19
CA GLU A 184 -18.89 -12.85 12.95
C GLU A 184 -18.83 -12.09 14.26
N ASN A 185 -19.93 -11.45 14.61
CA ASN A 185 -20.04 -10.78 15.92
C ASN A 185 -20.46 -11.79 17.01
N HIS A 186 -19.73 -12.90 17.10
CA HIS A 186 -19.92 -13.83 18.22
C HIS A 186 -19.00 -13.44 19.39
N GLN A 187 -19.61 -13.26 20.54
CA GLN A 187 -18.90 -13.11 21.81
C GLN A 187 -18.83 -14.51 22.47
N GLU A 188 -17.89 -15.32 22.02
CA GLU A 188 -17.77 -16.66 22.60
C GLU A 188 -17.04 -16.68 23.95
N GLU A 189 -16.15 -15.71 24.19
CA GLU A 189 -15.31 -15.68 25.39
C GLU A 189 -15.07 -14.24 25.88
N ASN A 190 -14.88 -14.06 27.19
CA ASN A 190 -14.31 -12.83 27.75
C ASN A 190 -12.83 -12.77 27.34
N SER A 191 -12.54 -12.32 26.14
CA SER A 191 -11.17 -12.29 25.63
C SER A 191 -10.83 -11.02 24.89
N ILE A 192 -9.58 -10.62 25.00
CA ILE A 192 -9.02 -9.41 24.40
C ILE A 192 -7.89 -9.81 23.48
N LEU A 193 -7.90 -9.31 22.26
CA LEU A 193 -6.76 -9.41 21.36
C LEU A 193 -5.90 -8.15 21.47
N ILE A 194 -4.60 -8.33 21.67
CA ILE A 194 -3.60 -7.25 21.59
C ILE A 194 -2.76 -7.48 20.36
N TYR A 195 -2.67 -6.44 19.49
CA TYR A 195 -1.85 -6.48 18.30
C TYR A 195 -1.25 -5.10 18.01
N PHE A 196 0.08 -4.99 18.07
CA PHE A 196 0.80 -3.75 17.78
C PHE A 196 1.53 -3.81 16.44
N THR A 197 1.54 -2.68 15.75
CA THR A 197 2.17 -2.55 14.44
C THR A 197 3.69 -2.59 14.56
N TYR A 198 4.34 -3.31 13.66
CA TYR A 198 5.79 -3.33 13.51
C TYR A 198 6.34 -1.93 13.17
N ARG A 199 7.50 -1.60 13.75
CA ARG A 199 8.28 -0.40 13.44
C ARG A 199 9.47 -0.73 12.56
N GLN A 200 9.66 -0.02 11.46
CA GLN A 200 10.76 -0.31 10.53
C GLN A 200 12.14 -0.18 11.18
N TYR A 201 12.31 0.78 12.10
CA TYR A 201 13.58 0.97 12.78
C TYR A 201 14.01 -0.24 13.62
N ILE A 202 13.09 -1.12 14.02
CA ILE A 202 13.37 -2.31 14.81
C ILE A 202 14.38 -3.21 14.09
N SER A 203 14.32 -3.30 12.76
CA SER A 203 15.31 -4.04 11.97
C SER A 203 16.72 -3.45 12.04
N LEU A 204 16.85 -2.18 12.42
CA LEU A 204 18.12 -1.45 12.52
C LEU A 204 18.76 -1.58 13.92
N ILE A 205 17.98 -1.96 14.93
CA ILE A 205 18.40 -2.05 16.33
C ILE A 205 18.40 -3.48 16.86
N LYS A 206 18.64 -4.46 15.98
CA LYS A 206 18.53 -5.90 16.31
C LYS A 206 19.16 -6.28 17.65
N ASP A 207 20.41 -5.83 17.90
CA ASP A 207 21.16 -6.17 19.12
C ASP A 207 20.62 -5.44 20.37
N ASN A 208 19.75 -4.46 20.21
CA ASN A 208 19.22 -3.62 21.28
C ASN A 208 17.69 -3.62 21.35
N PHE A 209 17.03 -4.63 20.80
CA PHE A 209 15.56 -4.68 20.73
C PHE A 209 14.92 -4.59 22.12
N LYS A 210 15.38 -5.42 23.08
CA LYS A 210 14.83 -5.44 24.46
C LYS A 210 15.06 -4.12 25.23
N SER A 211 15.98 -3.28 24.79
CA SER A 211 16.21 -1.95 25.37
C SER A 211 15.41 -0.82 24.70
N SER A 212 14.73 -1.12 23.59
CA SER A 212 13.91 -0.14 22.86
C SER A 212 12.69 0.34 23.65
N SER A 213 12.24 1.56 23.40
CA SER A 213 11.01 2.08 23.99
C SER A 213 9.78 1.26 23.57
N TYR A 214 9.77 0.75 22.35
CA TYR A 214 8.74 -0.13 21.83
C TYR A 214 8.60 -1.40 22.69
N TYR A 215 9.71 -2.13 22.90
CA TYR A 215 9.69 -3.36 23.70
C TYR A 215 9.31 -3.07 25.16
N LYS A 216 9.95 -2.08 25.78
CA LYS A 216 9.71 -1.74 27.20
C LYS A 216 8.25 -1.40 27.46
N LYS A 217 7.64 -0.51 26.67
CA LYS A 217 6.24 -0.12 26.84
C LYS A 217 5.28 -1.32 26.71
N ILE A 218 5.56 -2.25 25.78
CA ILE A 218 4.77 -3.47 25.66
C ILE A 218 4.92 -4.32 26.91
N MET A 219 6.15 -4.54 27.37
CA MET A 219 6.41 -5.38 28.55
C MET A 219 5.85 -4.75 29.83
N ASP A 220 6.01 -3.45 30.02
CA ASP A 220 5.46 -2.70 31.15
C ASP A 220 3.93 -2.85 31.20
N PHE A 221 3.26 -2.76 30.04
CA PHE A 221 1.83 -2.94 29.94
C PHE A 221 1.40 -4.40 30.24
N LEU A 222 2.06 -5.39 29.64
CA LEU A 222 1.72 -6.81 29.82
C LEU A 222 1.98 -7.30 31.26
N ASN A 223 2.96 -6.72 31.95
CA ASN A 223 3.32 -7.05 33.34
C ASN A 223 2.69 -6.12 34.38
N SER A 224 1.78 -5.22 33.97
CA SER A 224 1.09 -4.30 34.87
C SER A 224 0.27 -5.11 35.90
N GLU A 225 0.50 -4.82 37.21
CA GLU A 225 -0.28 -5.42 38.32
C GLU A 225 -1.78 -5.16 38.14
N LYS A 226 -2.14 -3.93 37.76
CA LYS A 226 -3.53 -3.56 37.51
C LYS A 226 -4.16 -4.34 36.36
N LEU A 227 -3.41 -4.62 35.28
CA LEU A 227 -3.90 -5.48 34.19
C LEU A 227 -4.18 -6.89 34.70
N ASN A 228 -3.28 -7.44 35.53
CA ASN A 228 -3.45 -8.76 36.12
C ASN A 228 -4.66 -8.82 37.06
N GLU A 229 -4.87 -7.78 37.88
CA GLU A 229 -6.06 -7.64 38.74
C GLU A 229 -7.36 -7.61 37.91
N ILE A 230 -7.39 -6.83 36.83
CA ILE A 230 -8.54 -6.76 35.92
C ILE A 230 -8.80 -8.15 35.31
N CYS A 231 -7.77 -8.81 34.77
CA CYS A 231 -7.92 -10.14 34.19
C CYS A 231 -8.45 -11.17 35.19
N SER A 232 -7.96 -11.12 36.43
CA SER A 232 -8.40 -11.99 37.51
C SER A 232 -9.87 -11.71 37.90
N LYS A 233 -10.22 -10.47 38.11
CA LYS A 233 -11.58 -10.01 38.49
C LYS A 233 -12.64 -10.47 37.48
N TYR A 234 -12.36 -10.28 36.19
CA TYR A 234 -13.33 -10.57 35.12
C TYR A 234 -13.13 -11.94 34.46
N LYS A 235 -12.14 -12.72 34.89
CA LYS A 235 -11.74 -14.01 34.30
C LYS A 235 -11.51 -13.87 32.78
N THR A 236 -10.81 -12.81 32.39
CA THR A 236 -10.58 -12.43 31.01
C THR A 236 -9.24 -12.98 30.52
N ARG A 237 -9.21 -13.57 29.34
CA ARG A 237 -7.98 -13.96 28.66
C ARG A 237 -7.50 -12.86 27.73
N ILE A 238 -6.19 -12.70 27.64
CA ILE A 238 -5.54 -11.80 26.69
C ILE A 238 -4.74 -12.63 25.71
N TYR A 239 -5.06 -12.49 24.43
CA TYR A 239 -4.25 -13.03 23.33
C TYR A 239 -3.33 -11.92 22.83
N PHE A 240 -2.03 -12.10 23.02
CA PHE A 240 -1.04 -11.18 22.47
C PHE A 240 -0.52 -11.75 21.15
N ALA A 241 -0.87 -11.11 20.04
CA ALA A 241 -0.40 -11.49 18.71
C ALA A 241 0.82 -10.66 18.32
N MET A 242 1.92 -11.35 18.08
CA MET A 242 3.15 -10.73 17.65
C MET A 242 3.16 -10.55 16.14
N HIS A 243 3.62 -9.38 15.69
CA HIS A 243 3.79 -9.12 14.25
C HIS A 243 4.86 -10.06 13.65
N HIS A 244 4.58 -10.69 12.52
CA HIS A 244 5.45 -11.68 11.87
C HIS A 244 6.91 -11.20 11.67
N GLU A 245 7.12 -9.92 11.37
CA GLU A 245 8.46 -9.36 11.23
C GLU A 245 9.24 -9.36 12.55
N ILE A 246 8.57 -9.21 13.69
CA ILE A 246 9.21 -9.31 15.01
C ILE A 246 9.56 -10.76 15.29
N ALA A 247 8.64 -11.69 15.09
CA ALA A 247 8.90 -13.13 15.24
C ALA A 247 10.06 -13.60 14.35
N ARG A 248 10.08 -13.13 13.09
CA ARG A 248 11.17 -13.44 12.14
C ARG A 248 12.53 -12.91 12.56
N LEU A 249 12.58 -11.73 13.20
CA LEU A 249 13.84 -11.07 13.57
C LEU A 249 14.39 -11.53 14.91
N PHE A 250 13.53 -11.88 15.88
CA PHE A 250 13.89 -12.07 17.28
C PHE A 250 13.44 -13.40 17.88
N GLY A 251 12.68 -14.22 17.13
CA GLY A 251 12.09 -15.46 17.63
C GLY A 251 10.67 -15.25 18.18
N GLU A 252 9.92 -16.34 18.27
CA GLU A 252 8.55 -16.33 18.79
C GLU A 252 8.49 -16.14 20.32
N ASP A 253 9.59 -16.37 21.00
CA ASP A 253 9.80 -16.26 22.44
C ASP A 253 10.42 -14.94 22.90
N CYS A 254 10.48 -13.95 22.02
CA CYS A 254 11.12 -12.66 22.35
C CYS A 254 10.36 -11.84 23.40
N PHE A 255 9.06 -12.09 23.57
CA PHE A 255 8.24 -11.53 24.66
C PHE A 255 7.88 -12.62 25.66
N GLU A 256 8.06 -12.35 26.95
CA GLU A 256 7.77 -13.28 28.04
C GLU A 256 7.07 -12.53 29.17
N THR A 257 6.07 -13.14 29.81
CA THR A 257 5.35 -12.56 30.96
C THR A 257 5.03 -13.64 31.99
N GLU A 258 5.01 -13.25 33.27
CA GLU A 258 4.52 -14.09 34.37
C GLU A 258 3.00 -14.01 34.53
N ASN A 259 2.32 -13.10 33.78
CA ASN A 259 0.87 -12.98 33.84
C ASN A 259 0.20 -14.17 33.13
N SER A 260 -0.35 -15.08 33.92
CA SER A 260 -0.97 -16.33 33.46
C SER A 260 -2.24 -16.14 32.60
N TYR A 261 -2.81 -14.94 32.56
CA TYR A 261 -3.97 -14.62 31.72
C TYR A 261 -3.57 -14.27 30.28
N ILE A 262 -2.26 -14.07 30.00
CA ILE A 262 -1.75 -13.71 28.68
C ILE A 262 -1.28 -14.94 27.94
N ILE A 263 -1.78 -15.10 26.72
CA ILE A 263 -1.43 -16.19 25.80
C ILE A 263 -0.80 -15.56 24.57
N PHE A 264 0.47 -15.88 24.32
CA PHE A 264 1.14 -15.47 23.08
C PHE A 264 0.67 -16.35 21.93
N ILE A 265 0.31 -15.71 20.80
CA ILE A 265 -0.18 -16.41 19.61
C ILE A 265 0.64 -16.02 18.38
N GLY A 266 0.84 -16.98 17.49
CA GLY A 266 1.46 -16.75 16.20
C GLY A 266 0.49 -16.15 15.18
N GLU A 267 1.03 -15.65 14.07
CA GLU A 267 0.24 -15.02 13.01
C GLU A 267 -0.83 -15.95 12.42
N GLN A 268 -0.54 -17.24 12.31
CA GLN A 268 -1.46 -18.26 11.79
C GLN A 268 -2.74 -18.42 12.62
N ASP A 269 -2.74 -18.01 13.88
CA ASP A 269 -3.89 -18.12 14.77
C ASP A 269 -4.71 -16.83 14.86
N ILE A 270 -4.17 -15.70 14.35
CA ILE A 270 -4.84 -14.40 14.43
C ILE A 270 -6.23 -14.45 13.80
N GLY A 271 -6.40 -15.09 12.64
CA GLY A 271 -7.69 -15.20 11.96
C GLY A 271 -8.77 -15.87 12.82
N LYS A 272 -8.41 -16.93 13.55
CA LYS A 272 -9.32 -17.63 14.47
C LYS A 272 -9.63 -16.81 15.71
N ILE A 273 -8.58 -16.22 16.32
CA ILE A 273 -8.71 -15.45 17.55
C ILE A 273 -9.47 -14.15 17.31
N LYS A 274 -9.29 -13.48 16.18
CA LYS A 274 -10.00 -12.27 15.79
C LYS A 274 -11.53 -12.44 15.84
N ASN A 275 -12.05 -13.57 15.39
CA ASN A 275 -13.48 -13.87 15.46
C ASN A 275 -13.95 -14.12 16.91
N LYS A 276 -13.11 -14.75 17.75
CA LYS A 276 -13.44 -15.09 19.14
C LYS A 276 -13.26 -13.92 20.10
N ALA A 277 -12.22 -13.12 19.88
CA ALA A 277 -11.93 -11.99 20.76
C ALA A 277 -13.07 -10.98 20.77
N SER A 278 -13.42 -10.53 21.96
CA SER A 278 -14.52 -9.58 22.19
C SER A 278 -14.09 -8.13 22.02
N MET A 279 -12.78 -7.83 22.10
CA MET A 279 -12.22 -6.49 21.99
C MET A 279 -10.80 -6.54 21.41
N LEU A 280 -10.39 -5.45 20.77
CA LEU A 280 -9.02 -5.25 20.29
C LEU A 280 -8.33 -4.11 21.04
N ILE A 281 -7.06 -4.33 21.42
CA ILE A 281 -6.14 -3.26 21.83
C ILE A 281 -5.05 -3.17 20.78
N THR A 282 -4.87 -1.99 20.21
CA THR A 282 -3.89 -1.80 19.13
C THR A 282 -3.37 -0.37 19.11
N ASP A 283 -2.32 -0.13 18.34
CA ASP A 283 -1.82 1.23 18.08
C ASP A 283 -2.41 1.81 16.79
N PHE A 284 -1.79 1.60 15.64
CA PHE A 284 -2.29 2.06 14.33
C PHE A 284 -2.39 0.92 13.29
N SER A 285 -2.70 -0.27 13.75
CA SER A 285 -2.94 -1.40 12.85
C SER A 285 -4.28 -1.27 12.14
N SER A 286 -4.29 -1.63 10.85
CA SER A 286 -5.53 -1.72 10.07
C SER A 286 -6.49 -2.80 10.57
N MET A 287 -6.06 -3.69 11.47
CA MET A 287 -6.91 -4.69 12.10
C MET A 287 -8.07 -4.06 12.90
N CYS A 288 -7.90 -2.82 13.38
CA CYS A 288 -8.97 -2.10 14.08
C CYS A 288 -10.26 -2.01 13.25
N PHE A 289 -10.13 -1.89 11.93
CA PHE A 289 -11.28 -1.78 11.04
C PHE A 289 -12.07 -3.09 10.91
N ASP A 290 -11.42 -4.24 11.10
CA ASP A 290 -12.10 -5.54 11.15
C ASP A 290 -13.02 -5.61 12.39
N PHE A 291 -12.54 -5.16 13.55
CA PHE A 291 -13.33 -5.08 14.79
C PHE A 291 -14.44 -4.03 14.72
N MET A 292 -14.12 -2.84 14.20
CA MET A 292 -15.12 -1.77 14.00
C MET A 292 -16.24 -2.22 13.06
N TYR A 293 -15.90 -2.95 11.99
CA TYR A 293 -16.90 -3.44 11.01
C TYR A 293 -17.94 -4.36 11.64
N ILE A 294 -17.54 -5.21 12.58
CA ILE A 294 -18.46 -6.10 13.32
C ILE A 294 -18.92 -5.52 14.67
N ASN A 295 -18.76 -4.22 14.88
CA ASN A 295 -19.16 -3.52 16.10
C ASN A 295 -18.58 -4.12 17.40
N LYS A 296 -17.31 -4.53 17.37
CA LYS A 296 -16.54 -4.88 18.57
C LYS A 296 -15.70 -3.68 19.02
N PRO A 297 -15.51 -3.47 20.35
CA PRO A 297 -14.71 -2.38 20.89
C PRO A 297 -13.25 -2.43 20.41
N VAL A 298 -12.71 -1.24 20.14
CA VAL A 298 -11.28 -1.05 19.85
C VAL A 298 -10.72 0.00 20.80
N ILE A 299 -9.65 -0.32 21.48
CA ILE A 299 -8.86 0.61 22.27
C ILE A 299 -7.56 0.91 21.56
N PHE A 300 -7.30 2.19 21.31
CA PHE A 300 -6.04 2.62 20.74
C PHE A 300 -5.04 2.99 21.83
N TYR A 301 -4.02 2.16 22.00
CA TYR A 301 -2.89 2.42 22.88
C TYR A 301 -1.71 2.92 22.07
N ASN A 302 -1.44 4.21 22.12
CA ASN A 302 -0.33 4.81 21.38
C ASN A 302 1.02 4.53 22.07
N ILE A 303 1.55 3.32 21.89
CA ILE A 303 2.88 2.93 22.37
C ILE A 303 4.02 3.70 21.65
N ALA A 304 3.71 4.39 20.55
CA ALA A 304 4.66 5.24 19.82
C ALA A 304 4.87 6.62 20.47
N LYS A 305 4.02 7.00 21.44
CA LYS A 305 4.22 8.26 22.16
C LYS A 305 5.61 8.24 22.81
N ASP A 306 6.38 9.31 22.60
CA ASP A 306 7.76 9.46 23.08
C ASP A 306 8.79 8.49 22.43
N ASP A 307 8.43 7.83 21.33
CA ASP A 307 9.37 7.01 20.57
C ASP A 307 10.28 7.88 19.69
N ILE A 308 11.46 8.21 20.24
CA ILE A 308 12.45 9.08 19.59
C ILE A 308 12.94 8.49 18.26
N LEU A 309 13.05 7.17 18.15
CA LEU A 309 13.50 6.53 16.91
C LEU A 309 12.44 6.62 15.82
N MET A 310 11.17 6.44 16.16
CA MET A 310 10.07 6.63 15.23
C MET A 310 10.03 8.07 14.69
N GLN A 311 10.31 9.06 15.54
CA GLN A 311 10.35 10.47 15.14
C GLN A 311 11.54 10.82 14.22
N LYS A 312 12.62 10.02 14.23
CA LYS A 312 13.81 10.25 13.38
C LYS A 312 13.66 9.67 11.97
N ILE A 313 12.79 8.69 11.78
CA ILE A 313 12.54 8.08 10.47
C ILE A 313 11.40 8.83 9.79
N GLN A 314 11.66 9.44 8.63
CA GLN A 314 10.72 10.36 7.96
C GLN A 314 9.31 9.76 7.80
N GLU A 315 9.22 8.54 7.31
CA GLU A 315 7.94 7.88 7.04
C GLU A 315 7.17 7.58 8.33
N GLU A 316 7.86 7.11 9.37
CA GLU A 316 7.24 6.81 10.67
C GLU A 316 6.90 8.09 11.42
N ARG A 317 7.72 9.15 11.28
CA ARG A 317 7.42 10.47 11.82
C ARG A 317 6.16 11.06 11.20
N ASP A 318 5.96 10.90 9.90
CA ASP A 318 4.75 11.38 9.23
C ASP A 318 3.50 10.65 9.71
N ILE A 319 3.60 9.36 10.01
CA ILE A 319 2.54 8.61 10.69
C ILE A 319 2.34 9.17 12.10
N TYR A 320 3.42 9.25 12.90
CA TYR A 320 3.40 9.69 14.28
C TYR A 320 2.72 11.06 14.46
N ASN A 321 3.08 12.05 13.63
CA ASN A 321 2.54 13.41 13.69
C ASN A 321 1.03 13.49 13.42
N ARG A 322 0.46 12.49 12.74
CA ARG A 322 -0.97 12.42 12.39
C ARG A 322 -1.79 11.48 13.26
N LEU A 323 -1.15 10.66 14.10
CA LEU A 323 -1.85 9.64 14.88
C LEU A 323 -2.94 10.23 15.76
N GLU A 324 -2.65 11.33 16.46
CA GLU A 324 -3.62 11.94 17.39
C GLU A 324 -4.86 12.44 16.66
N GLU A 325 -4.70 13.11 15.52
CA GLU A 325 -5.82 13.55 14.67
C GLU A 325 -6.62 12.35 14.16
N LYS A 326 -5.92 11.31 13.68
CA LYS A 326 -6.54 10.09 13.17
C LYS A 326 -7.36 9.36 14.25
N TYR A 327 -6.84 9.26 15.46
CA TYR A 327 -7.57 8.65 16.58
C TYR A 327 -8.83 9.45 16.95
N LYS A 328 -8.74 10.78 17.00
CA LYS A 328 -9.89 11.65 17.28
C LYS A 328 -11.02 11.45 16.28
N LEU A 329 -10.69 11.27 15.00
CA LEU A 329 -11.69 11.00 13.96
C LEU A 329 -12.40 9.64 14.16
N LEU A 330 -11.72 8.67 14.78
CA LEU A 330 -12.29 7.35 15.08
C LEU A 330 -12.99 7.30 16.48
N ASN A 331 -12.99 8.40 17.25
CA ASN A 331 -13.55 8.51 18.60
C ASN A 331 -12.89 7.67 19.70
N HIS A 332 -11.73 7.12 19.47
CA HIS A 332 -11.07 6.23 20.40
C HIS A 332 -9.64 6.70 20.65
N VAL A 333 -9.43 7.60 21.60
CA VAL A 333 -8.05 8.06 21.88
C VAL A 333 -7.70 7.80 23.33
N TYR A 334 -6.88 6.81 23.53
CA TYR A 334 -6.25 6.56 24.82
C TYR A 334 -4.76 6.46 24.62
N ILE A 335 -4.03 7.39 25.22
CA ILE A 335 -2.59 7.55 25.00
C ILE A 335 -1.79 7.06 26.21
N LEU A 336 -2.38 7.23 27.40
CA LEU A 336 -1.76 6.87 28.67
C LEU A 336 -2.21 5.48 29.11
N GLU A 337 -1.29 4.70 29.68
CA GLU A 337 -1.54 3.34 30.15
C GLU A 337 -2.72 3.26 31.13
N ASP A 338 -2.79 4.17 32.09
CA ASP A 338 -3.88 4.22 33.07
C ASP A 338 -5.24 4.31 32.41
N LYS A 339 -5.38 5.18 31.40
CA LYS A 339 -6.63 5.34 30.66
C LYS A 339 -6.99 4.14 29.80
N VAL A 340 -5.99 3.42 29.28
CA VAL A 340 -6.20 2.16 28.56
C VAL A 340 -6.79 1.13 29.52
N LEU A 341 -6.22 0.99 30.72
CA LEU A 341 -6.71 0.06 31.75
C LEU A 341 -8.12 0.41 32.23
N GLU A 342 -8.42 1.69 32.45
CA GLU A 342 -9.78 2.16 32.78
C GLU A 342 -10.80 1.78 31.67
N GLN A 343 -10.40 1.90 30.42
CA GLN A 343 -11.29 1.53 29.31
C GLN A 343 -11.46 0.02 29.13
N ILE A 344 -10.42 -0.77 29.40
CA ILE A 344 -10.55 -2.23 29.46
C ILE A 344 -11.62 -2.60 30.50
N GLU A 345 -11.50 -2.06 31.72
CA GLU A 345 -12.45 -2.33 32.79
C GLU A 345 -13.87 -1.86 32.43
N TYR A 346 -14.01 -0.66 31.82
CA TYR A 346 -15.30 -0.16 31.34
C TYR A 346 -15.98 -1.14 30.37
N TYR A 347 -15.27 -1.63 29.35
CA TYR A 347 -15.87 -2.55 28.37
C TYR A 347 -16.15 -3.92 28.97
N LEU A 348 -15.35 -4.38 29.90
CA LEU A 348 -15.62 -5.62 30.63
C LEU A 348 -16.90 -5.50 31.48
N ASP A 349 -17.08 -4.40 32.21
CA ASP A 349 -18.31 -4.10 32.97
C ASP A 349 -19.54 -4.02 32.06
N LYS A 350 -19.39 -3.50 30.85
CA LYS A 350 -20.45 -3.39 29.84
C LYS A 350 -20.59 -4.63 28.96
N LYS A 351 -19.90 -5.74 29.28
CA LYS A 351 -19.90 -6.97 28.47
C LYS A 351 -19.58 -6.68 26.99
N PHE A 352 -18.57 -5.85 26.79
CA PHE A 352 -18.07 -5.39 25.47
C PHE A 352 -19.09 -4.66 24.60
N SER A 353 -20.17 -4.13 25.17
CA SER A 353 -21.09 -3.29 24.42
C SER A 353 -20.47 -1.94 24.08
N LEU A 354 -20.62 -1.53 22.82
CA LEU A 354 -20.18 -0.21 22.37
C LEU A 354 -21.06 0.90 23.01
N ARG A 355 -20.49 2.10 23.09
CA ARG A 355 -21.28 3.32 23.33
C ARG A 355 -22.13 3.61 22.07
N THR A 356 -23.27 4.27 22.26
CA THR A 356 -24.20 4.56 21.15
C THR A 356 -23.54 5.41 20.04
N ASP A 357 -22.67 6.33 20.40
CA ASP A 357 -21.94 7.17 19.46
C ASP A 357 -20.85 6.38 18.69
N GLU A 358 -20.22 5.40 19.34
CA GLU A 358 -19.25 4.50 18.70
C GLU A 358 -19.93 3.59 17.66
N GLU A 359 -21.05 2.98 18.04
CA GLU A 359 -21.82 2.13 17.11
C GLU A 359 -22.31 2.94 15.90
N LYS A 360 -22.82 4.15 16.13
CA LYS A 360 -23.25 5.05 15.06
C LYS A 360 -22.10 5.37 14.12
N LYS A 361 -20.93 5.74 14.64
CA LYS A 361 -19.76 6.06 13.83
C LYS A 361 -19.22 4.87 13.05
N ASN A 362 -19.20 3.68 13.64
CA ASN A 362 -18.80 2.47 12.92
C ASN A 362 -19.72 2.23 11.72
N LYS A 363 -21.03 2.40 11.88
CA LYS A 363 -21.99 2.26 10.77
C LYS A 363 -21.80 3.32 9.68
N GLU A 364 -21.49 4.56 10.07
CA GLU A 364 -21.28 5.66 9.14
C GLU A 364 -19.88 5.60 8.45
N PHE A 365 -18.92 4.92 9.06
CA PHE A 365 -17.56 4.84 8.56
C PHE A 365 -17.43 3.97 7.31
N PHE A 366 -18.15 2.86 7.24
CA PHE A 366 -18.06 1.91 6.13
C PHE A 366 -19.21 2.04 5.15
N TYR A 367 -18.98 1.70 3.88
CA TYR A 367 -20.08 1.56 2.93
C TYR A 367 -21.01 0.43 3.37
N SER A 368 -22.31 0.71 3.42
CA SER A 368 -23.33 -0.29 3.70
C SER A 368 -23.66 -1.03 2.41
N CYS A 369 -22.98 -2.15 2.16
CA CYS A 369 -23.15 -2.93 0.93
C CYS A 369 -22.82 -4.41 1.15
N ASN A 370 -23.27 -5.26 0.20
CA ASN A 370 -22.77 -6.61 0.10
C ASN A 370 -21.35 -6.59 -0.51
N VAL A 371 -20.34 -6.79 0.32
CA VAL A 371 -18.92 -6.68 -0.07
C VAL A 371 -18.58 -7.53 -1.28
N MET A 372 -19.04 -8.78 -1.34
CA MET A 372 -18.70 -9.70 -2.43
C MET A 372 -19.38 -9.30 -3.74
N GLU A 373 -20.67 -8.99 -3.69
CA GLU A 373 -21.45 -8.61 -4.88
C GLU A 373 -20.94 -7.29 -5.47
N GLU A 374 -20.75 -6.26 -4.64
CA GLU A 374 -20.24 -4.97 -5.12
C GLU A 374 -18.80 -5.06 -5.62
N SER A 375 -17.95 -5.88 -4.99
CA SER A 375 -16.60 -6.14 -5.50
C SER A 375 -16.65 -6.80 -6.87
N VAL A 376 -17.44 -7.86 -7.05
CA VAL A 376 -17.57 -8.57 -8.33
C VAL A 376 -18.16 -7.66 -9.41
N LYS A 377 -19.23 -6.92 -9.10
CA LYS A 377 -19.82 -5.95 -10.01
C LYS A 377 -18.77 -4.92 -10.48
N GLY A 378 -18.04 -4.30 -9.56
CA GLY A 378 -17.01 -3.32 -9.89
C GLY A 378 -15.81 -3.91 -10.65
N ILE A 379 -15.43 -5.18 -10.38
CA ILE A 379 -14.40 -5.91 -11.12
C ILE A 379 -14.85 -6.16 -12.58
N LEU A 380 -16.09 -6.52 -12.78
CA LEU A 380 -16.65 -6.87 -14.10
C LEU A 380 -17.05 -5.65 -14.94
N GLU A 381 -17.27 -4.50 -14.32
CA GLU A 381 -17.51 -3.26 -15.07
C GLU A 381 -16.39 -3.04 -16.08
N GLU A 382 -16.78 -2.79 -17.32
CA GLU A 382 -15.79 -2.56 -18.37
C GLU A 382 -14.85 -1.42 -17.98
N LYS A 383 -13.57 -1.65 -18.29
CA LYS A 383 -12.60 -0.57 -18.28
C LYS A 383 -13.13 0.50 -19.25
N ARG A 384 -13.67 1.60 -18.72
CA ARG A 384 -13.82 2.78 -19.55
C ARG A 384 -12.41 3.13 -20.00
N GLU A 385 -12.19 3.50 -21.25
CA GLU A 385 -10.88 3.84 -21.84
C GLU A 385 -10.22 5.06 -21.17
N THR A 386 -10.44 5.22 -19.91
CA THR A 386 -9.95 6.26 -19.07
C THR A 386 -8.65 5.82 -18.45
N ASN A 387 -7.60 5.99 -19.22
CA ASN A 387 -6.29 6.13 -18.63
C ASN A 387 -6.42 7.18 -17.53
N ILE A 388 -6.05 6.85 -16.28
CA ILE A 388 -6.08 7.76 -15.13
C ILE A 388 -5.51 9.14 -15.49
N PHE A 389 -4.55 9.19 -16.44
CA PHE A 389 -3.96 10.40 -16.98
C PHE A 389 -4.84 11.17 -17.96
N PHE A 390 -5.74 10.53 -18.68
CA PHE A 390 -6.41 11.15 -19.82
C PHE A 390 -7.74 11.83 -19.48
N ASN A 391 -8.36 11.50 -18.37
CA ASN A 391 -9.71 11.98 -18.04
C ASN A 391 -9.77 13.24 -17.19
N ASN A 392 -8.65 13.69 -16.65
CA ASN A 392 -8.63 14.93 -15.92
C ASN A 392 -8.07 16.03 -16.82
N LEU A 393 -8.95 16.83 -17.35
CA LEU A 393 -8.59 18.12 -17.92
C LEU A 393 -7.96 18.94 -16.80
N HIS A 394 -6.64 19.09 -16.87
CA HIS A 394 -5.95 20.04 -16.03
C HIS A 394 -6.25 21.45 -16.52
N ASN A 395 -6.34 22.39 -15.61
CA ASN A 395 -6.28 23.77 -16.00
C ASN A 395 -4.95 24.01 -16.74
N PRO A 396 -4.93 24.73 -17.87
CA PRO A 396 -3.70 25.08 -18.53
C PRO A 396 -2.76 25.79 -17.56
N LEU A 397 -1.49 25.41 -17.53
CA LEU A 397 -0.51 26.05 -16.67
C LEU A 397 -0.36 27.55 -17.03
N LYS A 398 -0.13 28.38 -16.02
CA LYS A 398 0.17 29.80 -16.21
C LYS A 398 1.53 29.94 -16.89
N LYS A 399 1.57 30.75 -17.96
CA LYS A 399 2.82 31.10 -18.63
C LYS A 399 3.67 32.00 -17.73
N ASN A 400 5.00 31.81 -17.79
CA ASN A 400 5.99 32.60 -17.04
C ASN A 400 5.81 32.51 -15.50
N TYR A 401 5.21 31.43 -15.01
CA TYR A 401 5.07 31.15 -13.59
C TYR A 401 5.89 29.92 -13.22
N PHE A 402 6.74 30.05 -12.20
CA PHE A 402 7.57 28.95 -11.72
C PHE A 402 6.85 28.20 -10.59
N TYR A 403 6.40 26.99 -10.89
CA TYR A 403 5.73 26.11 -9.93
C TYR A 403 6.78 25.41 -9.06
N THR A 404 6.83 25.77 -7.79
CA THR A 404 7.57 25.04 -6.73
C THR A 404 6.64 24.20 -5.88
N PHE A 405 5.39 24.61 -5.80
CA PHE A 405 4.30 23.91 -5.16
C PHE A 405 3.33 23.41 -6.23
N PHE A 406 3.05 22.11 -6.22
CA PHE A 406 2.29 21.45 -7.27
C PHE A 406 0.89 21.13 -6.76
N GLU A 407 -0.09 21.93 -7.12
CA GLU A 407 -1.48 21.72 -6.77
C GLU A 407 -2.14 20.65 -7.66
N ASP A 408 -2.99 19.81 -7.08
CA ASP A 408 -3.65 18.72 -7.80
C ASP A 408 -4.58 19.19 -8.94
N LYS A 409 -5.05 20.43 -8.92
CA LYS A 409 -5.84 21.01 -10.01
C LYS A 409 -5.03 21.27 -11.29
N ASP A 410 -3.72 21.49 -11.13
CA ASP A 410 -2.82 21.84 -12.23
C ASP A 410 -1.95 20.65 -12.67
N PHE A 411 -1.71 19.70 -11.75
CA PHE A 411 -0.81 18.57 -11.97
C PHE A 411 -1.37 17.26 -11.45
N LYS A 412 -0.98 16.16 -12.11
CA LYS A 412 -1.17 14.81 -11.60
C LYS A 412 0.16 14.08 -11.56
N PHE A 413 0.37 13.29 -10.50
CA PHE A 413 1.64 12.64 -10.20
C PHE A 413 1.50 11.14 -10.10
N TYR A 414 2.45 10.42 -10.67
CA TYR A 414 2.61 8.98 -10.56
C TYR A 414 4.05 8.62 -10.23
N GLY A 415 4.23 7.76 -9.22
CA GLY A 415 5.57 7.41 -8.76
C GLY A 415 6.31 8.56 -8.07
N PHE A 416 5.59 9.50 -7.47
CA PHE A 416 6.15 10.58 -6.65
C PHE A 416 5.63 10.48 -5.22
N TYR A 417 6.45 10.92 -4.26
CA TYR A 417 6.01 11.17 -2.89
C TYR A 417 5.19 12.46 -2.81
N ALA A 418 4.49 12.64 -1.69
CA ALA A 418 3.82 13.89 -1.38
C ALA A 418 4.82 15.06 -1.35
N ASP A 419 4.31 16.29 -1.54
CA ASP A 419 5.15 17.48 -1.53
C ASP A 419 5.84 17.67 -0.17
N GLU A 420 7.15 17.93 -0.19
CA GLU A 420 7.94 18.18 1.01
C GLU A 420 7.95 19.67 1.35
N ASN A 421 7.07 20.08 2.26
CA ASN A 421 7.03 21.45 2.77
C ASN A 421 6.92 22.51 1.66
N GLN A 422 6.15 22.25 0.61
CA GLN A 422 5.96 23.13 -0.54
C GLN A 422 7.27 23.44 -1.32
N LYS A 423 8.25 22.53 -1.26
CA LYS A 423 9.56 22.70 -1.92
C LYS A 423 9.77 21.76 -3.10
N GLY A 424 8.86 20.84 -3.33
CA GLY A 424 8.95 19.87 -4.41
C GLY A 424 8.69 18.43 -3.99
N ARG A 425 8.87 17.50 -4.92
CA ARG A 425 8.54 16.08 -4.74
C ARG A 425 9.68 15.17 -5.17
N TRP A 426 9.94 14.12 -4.40
CA TRP A 426 10.83 13.04 -4.79
C TRP A 426 10.14 12.03 -5.70
N THR A 427 10.83 11.55 -6.73
CA THR A 427 10.42 10.33 -7.42
C THR A 427 10.64 9.13 -6.51
N ALA A 428 9.64 8.26 -6.47
CA ALA A 428 9.61 7.06 -5.65
C ALA A 428 9.95 5.79 -6.44
N ALA A 429 9.77 5.83 -7.76
CA ALA A 429 9.95 4.70 -8.66
C ALA A 429 11.04 5.00 -9.71
N LYS A 430 11.48 3.96 -10.41
CA LYS A 430 12.39 4.11 -11.56
C LYS A 430 11.76 4.93 -12.67
N ASP A 431 10.47 4.70 -12.93
CA ASP A 431 9.65 5.45 -13.87
C ASP A 431 8.61 6.25 -13.09
N SER A 432 8.72 7.57 -13.12
CA SER A 432 7.79 8.51 -12.47
C SER A 432 7.29 9.51 -13.48
N VAL A 433 6.01 9.86 -13.40
CA VAL A 433 5.37 10.71 -14.41
C VAL A 433 4.59 11.84 -13.75
N ILE A 434 4.70 13.03 -14.29
CA ILE A 434 3.84 14.17 -14.01
C ILE A 434 3.08 14.56 -15.27
N SER A 435 1.77 14.76 -15.16
CA SER A 435 0.96 15.30 -16.27
C SER A 435 0.48 16.71 -15.97
N PHE A 436 0.40 17.52 -17.01
CA PHE A 436 -0.10 18.90 -16.98
C PHE A 436 -0.52 19.34 -18.38
N THR A 437 -1.30 20.43 -18.46
CA THR A 437 -1.76 20.96 -19.75
C THR A 437 -0.93 22.16 -20.18
N ILE A 438 -0.39 22.10 -21.40
CA ILE A 438 0.31 23.22 -22.04
C ILE A 438 -0.73 24.29 -22.42
N PRO A 439 -0.52 25.57 -22.07
CA PRO A 439 -1.43 26.64 -22.50
C PRO A 439 -1.36 26.89 -24.02
N TYR A 440 -2.43 27.40 -24.59
CA TYR A 440 -2.37 27.95 -25.93
C TYR A 440 -1.46 29.19 -25.96
N SER A 441 -0.69 29.35 -27.02
CA SER A 441 0.18 30.50 -27.23
C SER A 441 0.45 30.72 -28.72
N ASP A 442 0.46 31.96 -29.14
CA ASP A 442 0.99 32.44 -30.43
C ASP A 442 2.53 32.45 -30.44
N LYS A 443 3.13 32.55 -29.27
CA LYS A 443 4.57 32.55 -29.04
C LYS A 443 5.12 31.17 -28.82
N SER A 444 6.42 30.98 -28.97
CA SER A 444 7.09 29.75 -28.66
C SER A 444 7.07 29.49 -27.16
N ILE A 445 6.75 28.25 -26.75
CA ILE A 445 6.77 27.81 -25.34
C ILE A 445 8.03 26.99 -25.07
N PHE A 446 8.68 27.32 -23.96
CA PHE A 446 9.83 26.59 -23.42
C PHE A 446 9.47 26.01 -22.05
N LEU A 447 9.69 24.73 -21.90
CA LEU A 447 9.56 24.03 -20.60
C LEU A 447 10.89 24.11 -19.87
N ASN A 448 10.91 24.76 -18.71
CA ASN A 448 12.02 24.68 -17.77
C ASN A 448 11.75 23.64 -16.69
N ILE A 449 12.71 22.78 -16.44
CA ILE A 449 12.67 21.75 -15.41
C ILE A 449 13.84 21.95 -14.46
N SER A 450 13.54 22.10 -13.17
CA SER A 450 14.55 22.12 -12.10
C SER A 450 14.42 20.88 -11.22
N CYS A 451 15.45 20.05 -11.23
CA CYS A 451 15.47 18.86 -10.36
C CYS A 451 16.90 18.49 -9.94
N LYS A 452 17.01 17.71 -8.87
CA LYS A 452 18.30 17.19 -8.36
C LYS A 452 18.18 15.72 -7.96
N ALA A 453 19.30 14.99 -7.97
CA ALA A 453 19.34 13.61 -7.56
C ALA A 453 19.75 13.46 -6.08
N PHE A 454 19.28 12.40 -5.43
CA PHE A 454 19.87 11.95 -4.17
C PHE A 454 21.22 11.27 -4.45
N LEU A 455 22.32 11.95 -4.10
CA LEU A 455 23.69 11.48 -4.26
C LEU A 455 24.47 11.60 -2.93
N CYS A 456 25.40 10.67 -2.72
CA CYS A 456 26.30 10.65 -1.57
C CYS A 456 27.61 9.91 -1.92
N LYS A 457 28.58 9.85 -1.00
CA LYS A 457 29.87 9.16 -1.24
C LYS A 457 29.71 7.71 -1.68
N LYS A 458 28.72 6.99 -1.15
CA LYS A 458 28.44 5.57 -1.52
C LYS A 458 27.59 5.45 -2.79
N ARG A 459 26.94 6.53 -3.24
CA ARG A 459 26.18 6.64 -4.47
C ARG A 459 26.59 7.92 -5.19
N PRO A 460 27.78 7.94 -5.82
CA PRO A 460 28.38 9.17 -6.34
C PRO A 460 27.75 9.66 -7.63
N GLN A 461 26.94 8.83 -8.31
CA GLN A 461 26.33 9.14 -9.59
C GLN A 461 25.04 8.37 -9.82
N VAL A 462 24.19 8.89 -10.70
CA VAL A 462 22.95 8.25 -11.18
C VAL A 462 22.64 8.72 -12.60
N LYS A 463 22.17 7.81 -13.44
CA LYS A 463 21.67 8.11 -14.78
C LYS A 463 20.20 8.47 -14.70
N ILE A 464 19.83 9.55 -15.41
CA ILE A 464 18.46 10.06 -15.50
C ILE A 464 18.14 10.30 -16.96
N GLU A 465 16.94 9.90 -17.38
CA GLU A 465 16.38 10.21 -18.68
C GLU A 465 15.05 10.93 -18.46
N LEU A 466 14.81 12.02 -19.18
CA LEU A 466 13.55 12.75 -19.19
C LEU A 466 12.88 12.61 -20.55
N PHE A 467 11.58 12.38 -20.55
CA PHE A 467 10.76 12.28 -21.76
C PHE A 467 9.56 13.20 -21.63
N LEU A 468 9.19 13.88 -22.71
CA LEU A 468 7.90 14.54 -22.82
C LEU A 468 7.05 13.70 -23.77
N ASN A 469 5.96 13.12 -23.27
CA ASN A 469 5.26 12.02 -23.91
C ASN A 469 6.28 10.89 -24.21
N ASP A 470 6.42 10.49 -25.48
CA ASP A 470 7.38 9.46 -25.91
C ASP A 470 8.68 10.06 -26.47
N CYS A 471 8.82 11.37 -26.51
CA CYS A 471 10.01 12.06 -27.00
C CYS A 471 11.03 12.26 -25.88
N GLN A 472 12.22 11.71 -26.07
CA GLN A 472 13.33 11.91 -25.12
C GLN A 472 13.81 13.36 -25.18
N LEU A 473 13.73 14.07 -24.03
CA LEU A 473 14.23 15.43 -23.89
C LEU A 473 15.74 15.45 -23.59
N ILE A 474 16.16 14.59 -22.67
CA ILE A 474 17.54 14.51 -22.19
C ILE A 474 17.85 13.13 -21.59
N GLU A 475 19.10 12.71 -21.78
CA GLU A 475 19.75 11.66 -21.01
C GLU A 475 20.99 12.26 -20.35
N ARG A 476 21.10 12.13 -19.01
CA ARG A 476 22.19 12.73 -18.26
C ARG A 476 22.64 11.87 -17.09
N LYS A 477 23.95 11.80 -16.89
CA LYS A 477 24.54 11.22 -15.71
C LYS A 477 24.82 12.33 -14.70
N LEU A 478 24.10 12.35 -13.58
CA LEU A 478 24.34 13.27 -12.49
C LEU A 478 25.40 12.71 -11.56
N CYS A 479 26.27 13.57 -11.03
CA CYS A 479 27.34 13.21 -10.09
C CYS A 479 27.40 14.21 -8.93
N LEU A 480 28.18 13.90 -7.90
CA LEU A 480 28.28 14.73 -6.68
C LEU A 480 28.63 16.21 -6.94
N THR A 481 29.43 16.46 -7.96
CA THR A 481 29.84 17.83 -8.36
C THR A 481 28.83 18.51 -9.28
N SER A 482 27.90 17.75 -9.88
CA SER A 482 26.86 18.23 -10.78
C SER A 482 25.59 17.40 -10.61
N ASN A 483 24.90 17.58 -9.48
CA ASN A 483 23.73 16.79 -9.10
C ASN A 483 22.40 17.43 -9.47
N LYS A 484 22.42 18.54 -10.22
CA LYS A 484 21.22 19.34 -10.55
C LYS A 484 21.03 19.44 -12.07
N ILE A 485 19.79 19.33 -12.50
CA ILE A 485 19.31 19.72 -13.82
C ILE A 485 18.51 21.00 -13.64
N ASN A 486 18.83 22.02 -14.43
CA ASN A 486 18.00 23.21 -14.63
C ASN A 486 18.14 23.57 -16.11
N GLN A 487 17.17 23.10 -16.89
CA GLN A 487 17.29 23.14 -18.34
C GLN A 487 15.97 23.50 -19.01
N TYR A 488 16.08 24.17 -20.15
CA TYR A 488 14.96 24.59 -21.00
C TYR A 488 14.84 23.65 -22.20
N PHE A 489 13.62 23.29 -22.53
CA PHE A 489 13.26 22.48 -23.68
C PHE A 489 12.20 23.18 -24.51
N THR A 490 12.39 23.27 -25.79
CA THR A 490 11.38 23.82 -26.72
C THR A 490 10.21 22.85 -26.82
N ILE A 491 8.99 23.35 -26.66
CA ILE A 491 7.77 22.56 -26.79
C ILE A 491 7.24 22.67 -28.22
N ASP A 492 6.95 21.53 -28.83
CA ASP A 492 6.31 21.48 -30.14
C ASP A 492 4.94 22.16 -30.06
N LYS A 493 4.68 23.06 -31.04
CA LYS A 493 3.40 23.78 -31.15
C LYS A 493 2.19 22.87 -31.23
N GLN A 494 2.35 21.65 -31.76
CA GLN A 494 1.30 20.64 -31.80
C GLN A 494 0.80 20.20 -30.42
N LEU A 495 1.58 20.45 -29.36
CA LEU A 495 1.23 20.12 -27.97
C LEU A 495 0.51 21.26 -27.24
N TYR A 496 0.37 22.43 -27.86
CA TYR A 496 -0.31 23.56 -27.24
C TYR A 496 -1.80 23.25 -27.06
N GLY A 497 -2.33 23.56 -25.87
CA GLY A 497 -3.68 23.23 -25.48
C GLY A 497 -3.89 21.76 -25.09
N LYS A 498 -2.85 20.92 -25.18
CA LYS A 498 -2.94 19.49 -24.87
C LYS A 498 -2.32 19.15 -23.51
N THR A 499 -2.85 18.11 -22.89
CA THR A 499 -2.23 17.48 -21.73
C THR A 499 -1.01 16.67 -22.19
N VAL A 500 0.10 16.86 -21.51
CA VAL A 500 1.38 16.19 -21.77
C VAL A 500 1.84 15.43 -20.54
N PHE A 501 2.75 14.48 -20.77
CA PHE A 501 3.32 13.60 -19.74
C PHE A 501 4.83 13.80 -19.71
N LEU A 502 5.33 14.37 -18.61
CA LEU A 502 6.76 14.48 -18.34
C LEU A 502 7.18 13.26 -17.51
N LYS A 503 7.93 12.36 -18.12
CA LYS A 503 8.40 11.12 -17.51
C LYS A 503 9.85 11.27 -17.05
N PHE A 504 10.10 10.89 -15.82
CA PHE A 504 11.42 10.75 -15.20
C PHE A 504 11.77 9.27 -15.13
N LYS A 505 12.81 8.87 -15.82
CA LYS A 505 13.35 7.51 -15.74
C LYS A 505 14.68 7.57 -15.02
N VAL A 506 14.76 6.91 -13.87
CA VAL A 506 15.93 6.90 -13.01
C VAL A 506 16.51 5.50 -13.01
N GLU A 507 17.82 5.37 -13.26
CA GLU A 507 18.51 4.08 -13.32
C GLU A 507 18.27 3.24 -12.06
N ASN A 508 18.40 3.86 -10.88
CA ASN A 508 18.14 3.25 -9.59
C ASN A 508 17.64 4.30 -8.59
N THR A 509 16.65 3.96 -7.78
CA THR A 509 16.33 4.68 -6.55
C THR A 509 17.20 4.17 -5.40
N ALA A 510 17.38 4.97 -4.36
CA ALA A 510 18.18 4.59 -3.19
C ALA A 510 17.56 5.07 -1.89
N GLN A 511 17.63 4.25 -0.86
CA GLN A 511 17.16 4.60 0.48
C GLN A 511 18.30 5.30 1.25
N PRO A 512 18.14 6.57 1.65
CA PRO A 512 19.20 7.34 2.31
C PRO A 512 19.79 6.68 3.56
N ILE A 513 18.99 5.93 4.31
CA ILE A 513 19.40 5.22 5.52
C ILE A 513 20.58 4.25 5.28
N PHE A 514 20.69 3.65 4.09
CA PHE A 514 21.78 2.72 3.77
C PHE A 514 23.02 3.40 3.20
N TYR A 515 22.90 4.67 2.80
CA TYR A 515 23.92 5.38 2.06
C TYR A 515 24.49 6.58 2.79
N SER A 516 23.79 7.12 3.79
CA SER A 516 24.15 8.33 4.52
C SER A 516 23.84 8.20 6.02
N LYS A 517 24.00 9.28 6.78
CA LYS A 517 23.56 9.37 8.18
C LYS A 517 22.06 9.74 8.31
N SER A 518 21.33 9.74 7.23
CA SER A 518 19.87 9.99 7.23
C SER A 518 19.11 8.78 7.75
N PHE A 519 18.01 9.03 8.43
CA PHE A 519 17.04 8.02 8.84
C PHE A 519 15.92 7.83 7.81
N ASP A 520 16.02 8.47 6.64
CA ASP A 520 15.03 8.35 5.57
C ASP A 520 15.13 6.96 4.91
N THR A 521 14.08 6.17 5.02
CA THR A 521 13.97 4.80 4.47
C THR A 521 13.32 4.76 3.10
N ARG A 522 12.80 5.90 2.62
CA ARG A 522 12.14 5.97 1.30
C ARG A 522 13.16 5.74 0.17
N PRO A 523 12.83 4.93 -0.84
CA PRO A 523 13.63 4.89 -2.07
C PRO A 523 13.47 6.20 -2.84
N LEU A 524 14.53 7.01 -2.85
CA LEU A 524 14.57 8.31 -3.51
C LEU A 524 15.33 8.23 -4.84
N GLY A 525 14.76 8.84 -5.87
CA GLY A 525 15.40 8.99 -7.18
C GLY A 525 15.83 10.43 -7.42
N VAL A 526 14.91 11.21 -7.99
CA VAL A 526 15.08 12.63 -8.33
C VAL A 526 14.11 13.47 -7.55
N PHE A 527 14.56 14.60 -7.04
CA PHE A 527 13.73 15.63 -6.42
C PHE A 527 13.37 16.68 -7.46
N LEU A 528 12.10 16.75 -7.84
CA LEU A 528 11.56 17.79 -8.70
C LEU A 528 11.37 19.07 -7.88
N GLU A 529 12.23 20.06 -8.09
CA GLU A 529 12.21 21.33 -7.36
C GLU A 529 11.22 22.33 -7.99
N GLY A 530 11.01 22.27 -9.27
CA GLY A 530 10.09 23.16 -9.95
C GLY A 530 9.98 22.96 -11.45
N LEU A 531 8.94 23.57 -12.01
CA LEU A 531 8.60 23.56 -13.42
C LEU A 531 8.07 24.92 -13.83
N CYS A 532 8.43 25.39 -15.03
CA CYS A 532 7.90 26.60 -15.62
C CYS A 532 7.70 26.45 -17.12
N LEU A 533 6.66 27.07 -17.64
CA LEU A 533 6.44 27.27 -19.07
C LEU A 533 6.66 28.73 -19.42
N TYR A 534 7.73 29.02 -20.15
CA TYR A 534 8.03 30.36 -20.65
C TYR A 534 7.46 30.54 -22.06
N ALA A 535 6.75 31.63 -22.29
CA ALA A 535 6.30 32.04 -23.62
C ALA A 535 7.12 33.26 -24.08
N LEU A 536 7.99 33.06 -25.06
CA LEU A 536 8.91 34.06 -25.60
C LEU A 536 8.59 34.41 -27.07
#